data_790c4cdec2f941e0200c11a2ef778ed5
#
_entry.id   790c4cdec2f941e0200c11a2ef778ed5
#
_cell.length_a   1.000
_cell.length_b   1.000
_cell.length_c   1.000
_cell.angle_alpha   90.00
_cell.angle_beta   90.00
_cell.angle_gamma   90.00
#
_symmetry.space_group_name_H-M   'P 1'
#
loop_
_entity.id
_entity.type
_entity.pdbx_description
1 polymer ?
#
loop_
_entity_poly.entity_id
_entity_poly.type
_entity_poly.pdbx_seq_one_letter_code
_entity_poly.pdbx_strand_id
1 'polypeptide(L)'
;MLEARDISVKYGGTTVLADASLSLLPGKITAIVGANGAGKTTLIKALNGAVPISAGEILLGGKPIDSLTRSQIAREVAVVAQETESRFPVTVREFVLTGRFAYGSSFGWENAGDIDAAERAIADCELVELSGRLMNDLSGGERQRVVLARALASEGHVLLLDEPTANLDLANQTLMFRLVLERCKKQDYAAAIITHDLNLAAEFADEVVMMAKGRIVHSGKPEEILNAANIREIFNVEVLLDRNPSSGKARVTQVY
;
A
#
# COMPACT_ATOMS: atom_id res chain seq x y z
N MET A 1 10.79 -8.00 5.51
CA MET A 1 10.79 -6.84 6.43
C MET A 1 11.38 -5.63 5.71
N LEU A 2 10.72 -4.48 5.78
CA LEU A 2 11.21 -3.20 5.29
C LEU A 2 11.27 -2.22 6.45
N GLU A 3 12.39 -1.55 6.63
CA GLU A 3 12.61 -0.64 7.76
C GLU A 3 13.17 0.70 7.25
N ALA A 4 12.60 1.80 7.72
CA ALA A 4 13.11 3.16 7.51
C ALA A 4 13.57 3.73 8.85
N ARG A 5 14.76 4.32 8.89
CA ARG A 5 15.36 4.92 10.07
C ARG A 5 15.73 6.37 9.78
N ASP A 6 15.05 7.28 10.45
CA ASP A 6 15.26 8.74 10.43
C ASP A 6 15.38 9.32 9.02
N ILE A 7 14.56 8.78 8.10
CA ILE A 7 14.62 9.17 6.69
C ILE A 7 14.07 10.57 6.46
N SER A 8 14.76 11.32 5.61
CA SER A 8 14.31 12.62 5.14
C SER A 8 14.32 12.67 3.62
N VAL A 9 13.36 13.38 3.02
CA VAL A 9 13.25 13.58 1.57
C VAL A 9 13.11 15.06 1.26
N LYS A 10 13.85 15.55 0.26
CA LYS A 10 13.79 16.93 -0.23
C LYS A 10 13.46 16.98 -1.71
N TYR A 11 12.62 17.94 -2.10
CA TYR A 11 12.38 18.33 -3.49
C TYR A 11 12.74 19.79 -3.70
N GLY A 12 13.66 20.06 -4.62
CA GLY A 12 14.06 21.44 -4.92
C GLY A 12 14.53 22.24 -3.69
N GLY A 13 15.17 21.57 -2.71
CA GLY A 13 15.61 22.21 -1.46
C GLY A 13 14.55 22.24 -0.34
N THR A 14 13.27 21.98 -0.65
CA THR A 14 12.20 21.93 0.36
C THR A 14 12.11 20.53 0.97
N THR A 15 12.16 20.44 2.31
CA THR A 15 11.98 19.18 3.04
C THR A 15 10.49 18.81 3.03
N VAL A 16 10.15 17.67 2.44
CA VAL A 16 8.78 17.14 2.37
C VAL A 16 8.58 15.99 3.36
N LEU A 17 9.64 15.26 3.69
CA LEU A 17 9.65 14.25 4.73
C LEU A 17 10.85 14.50 5.63
N ALA A 18 10.67 14.48 6.94
CA ALA A 18 11.72 14.77 7.93
C ALA A 18 11.69 13.73 9.06
N ASP A 19 12.86 13.11 9.29
CA ASP A 19 13.13 12.22 10.41
C ASP A 19 12.06 11.13 10.61
N ALA A 20 11.58 10.53 9.51
CA ALA A 20 10.56 9.52 9.57
C ALA A 20 11.17 8.13 9.79
N SER A 21 10.69 7.44 10.84
CA SER A 21 11.11 6.07 11.16
C SER A 21 9.89 5.16 11.25
N LEU A 22 9.96 4.00 10.56
CA LEU A 22 8.87 3.03 10.58
C LEU A 22 9.39 1.65 10.16
N SER A 23 8.74 0.58 10.63
CA SER A 23 9.07 -0.80 10.30
C SER A 23 7.83 -1.53 9.80
N LEU A 24 7.91 -2.11 8.60
CA LEU A 24 6.88 -2.98 8.05
C LEU A 24 7.26 -4.43 8.35
N LEU A 25 6.46 -5.06 9.21
CA LEU A 25 6.72 -6.41 9.71
C LEU A 25 5.92 -7.46 8.92
N PRO A 26 6.50 -8.64 8.65
CA PRO A 26 5.78 -9.76 8.05
C PRO A 26 4.50 -10.10 8.83
N GLY A 27 3.45 -10.47 8.10
CA GLY A 27 2.15 -10.82 8.68
C GLY A 27 1.31 -9.64 9.16
N LYS A 28 1.79 -8.38 9.01
CA LYS A 28 1.13 -7.19 9.55
C LYS A 28 0.75 -6.17 8.48
N ILE A 29 -0.34 -5.46 8.78
CA ILE A 29 -0.81 -4.29 8.03
C ILE A 29 -0.53 -3.03 8.86
N THR A 30 0.21 -2.09 8.29
CA THR A 30 0.41 -0.74 8.83
C THR A 30 -0.45 0.24 8.03
N ALA A 31 -1.43 0.89 8.67
CA ALA A 31 -2.18 1.97 8.05
C ALA A 31 -1.46 3.30 8.24
N ILE A 32 -1.26 4.05 7.16
CA ILE A 32 -0.67 5.38 7.16
C ILE A 32 -1.78 6.40 6.93
N VAL A 33 -2.07 7.20 7.94
CA VAL A 33 -3.14 8.21 7.90
C VAL A 33 -2.59 9.62 8.14
N GLY A 34 -3.32 10.63 7.70
CA GLY A 34 -2.92 12.03 7.86
C GLY A 34 -3.58 12.93 6.83
N ALA A 35 -3.55 14.22 7.05
CA ALA A 35 -4.12 15.21 6.15
C ALA A 35 -3.46 15.19 4.76
N ASN A 36 -4.12 15.80 3.76
CA ASN A 36 -3.52 15.98 2.44
C ASN A 36 -2.24 16.83 2.55
N GLY A 37 -1.21 16.43 1.80
CA GLY A 37 0.10 17.09 1.88
C GLY A 37 0.96 16.71 3.10
N ALA A 38 0.53 15.76 3.94
CA ALA A 38 1.31 15.30 5.10
C ALA A 38 2.60 14.52 4.74
N GLY A 39 2.82 14.18 3.46
CA GLY A 39 4.02 13.45 3.03
C GLY A 39 3.83 11.94 2.85
N LYS A 40 2.59 11.42 2.96
CA LYS A 40 2.28 9.97 2.90
C LYS A 40 2.77 9.30 1.61
N THR A 41 2.39 9.83 0.44
CA THR A 41 2.85 9.33 -0.87
C THR A 41 4.38 9.44 -1.03
N THR A 42 4.99 10.50 -0.48
CA THR A 42 6.45 10.65 -0.49
C THR A 42 7.12 9.57 0.34
N LEU A 43 6.54 9.21 1.49
CA LEU A 43 7.01 8.09 2.31
C LEU A 43 6.94 6.77 1.53
N ILE A 44 5.82 6.44 0.90
CA ILE A 44 5.69 5.24 0.05
C ILE A 44 6.72 5.24 -1.08
N LYS A 45 6.93 6.40 -1.76
CA LYS A 45 7.94 6.53 -2.83
C LYS A 45 9.37 6.38 -2.32
N ALA A 46 9.68 6.81 -1.10
CA ALA A 46 10.99 6.59 -0.48
C ALA A 46 11.18 5.11 -0.14
N LEU A 47 10.17 4.47 0.48
CA LEU A 47 10.20 3.06 0.88
C LEU A 47 10.42 2.08 -0.28
N ASN A 48 9.98 2.41 -1.50
CA ASN A 48 10.24 1.60 -2.70
C ASN A 48 11.47 2.07 -3.50
N GLY A 49 12.23 3.02 -2.97
CA GLY A 49 13.38 3.61 -3.63
C GLY A 49 13.05 4.44 -4.87
N ALA A 50 11.79 4.82 -5.14
CA ALA A 50 11.41 5.64 -6.30
C ALA A 50 11.89 7.09 -6.18
N VAL A 51 12.13 7.58 -4.96
CA VAL A 51 12.74 8.89 -4.69
C VAL A 51 13.95 8.71 -3.78
N PRO A 52 15.03 9.48 -4.00
CA PRO A 52 16.19 9.42 -3.13
C PRO A 52 15.89 10.04 -1.76
N ILE A 53 16.44 9.45 -0.72
CA ILE A 53 16.45 10.05 0.62
C ILE A 53 17.62 11.02 0.73
N SER A 54 17.45 12.10 1.52
CA SER A 54 18.50 13.08 1.78
C SER A 54 19.22 12.85 3.12
N ALA A 55 18.66 12.04 3.99
CA ALA A 55 19.24 11.59 5.26
C ALA A 55 18.55 10.29 5.73
N GLY A 56 19.16 9.60 6.68
CA GLY A 56 18.69 8.33 7.23
C GLY A 56 19.06 7.13 6.35
N GLU A 57 18.40 5.99 6.59
CA GLU A 57 18.60 4.76 5.83
C GLU A 57 17.28 3.99 5.65
N ILE A 58 17.18 3.21 4.57
CA ILE A 58 16.09 2.25 4.35
C ILE A 58 16.72 0.88 4.15
N LEU A 59 16.23 -0.10 4.92
CA LEU A 59 16.71 -1.47 4.89
C LEU A 59 15.61 -2.40 4.35
N LEU A 60 15.90 -3.14 3.28
CA LEU A 60 15.04 -4.18 2.72
C LEU A 60 15.69 -5.54 2.98
N GLY A 61 15.04 -6.39 3.78
CA GLY A 61 15.64 -7.65 4.21
C GLY A 61 16.98 -7.48 4.93
N GLY A 62 17.18 -6.37 5.66
CA GLY A 62 18.43 -6.05 6.36
C GLY A 62 19.54 -5.46 5.47
N LYS A 63 19.29 -5.26 4.16
CA LYS A 63 20.26 -4.65 3.23
C LYS A 63 19.85 -3.21 2.92
N PRO A 64 20.79 -2.25 2.86
CA PRO A 64 20.50 -0.89 2.42
C PRO A 64 19.86 -0.89 1.03
N ILE A 65 18.73 -0.18 0.87
CA ILE A 65 17.97 -0.16 -0.40
C ILE A 65 18.80 0.43 -1.55
N ASP A 66 19.68 1.36 -1.24
CA ASP A 66 20.58 1.98 -2.22
C ASP A 66 21.64 1.01 -2.77
N SER A 67 21.91 -0.10 -2.08
CA SER A 67 22.80 -1.17 -2.55
C SER A 67 22.12 -2.15 -3.51
N LEU A 68 20.80 -2.04 -3.68
CA LEU A 68 20.00 -2.95 -4.49
C LEU A 68 19.68 -2.33 -5.87
N THR A 69 19.64 -3.16 -6.88
CA THR A 69 19.15 -2.76 -8.20
C THR A 69 17.63 -2.56 -8.20
N ARG A 70 17.11 -1.78 -9.13
CA ARG A 70 15.65 -1.61 -9.30
C ARG A 70 14.91 -2.92 -9.47
N SER A 71 15.48 -3.87 -10.21
CA SER A 71 14.90 -5.21 -10.37
C SER A 71 14.86 -5.99 -9.06
N GLN A 72 15.92 -5.91 -8.23
CA GLN A 72 15.93 -6.56 -6.91
C GLN A 72 14.87 -5.96 -5.97
N ILE A 73 14.75 -4.63 -5.95
CA ILE A 73 13.70 -3.96 -5.15
C ILE A 73 12.31 -4.38 -5.65
N ALA A 74 12.07 -4.36 -6.97
CA ALA A 74 10.77 -4.68 -7.56
C ALA A 74 10.34 -6.16 -7.38
N ARG A 75 11.29 -7.05 -7.12
CA ARG A 75 10.99 -8.45 -6.74
C ARG A 75 10.54 -8.60 -5.28
N GLU A 76 10.89 -7.66 -4.42
CA GLU A 76 10.58 -7.72 -2.99
C GLU A 76 9.46 -6.76 -2.59
N VAL A 77 9.33 -5.64 -3.31
CA VAL A 77 8.41 -4.54 -2.99
C VAL A 77 7.44 -4.31 -4.14
N ALA A 78 6.17 -4.68 -3.92
CA ALA A 78 5.09 -4.40 -4.85
C ALA A 78 4.39 -3.09 -4.48
N VAL A 79 4.01 -2.30 -5.50
CA VAL A 79 3.36 -1.00 -5.31
C VAL A 79 2.02 -0.95 -6.04
N VAL A 80 0.97 -0.58 -5.31
CA VAL A 80 -0.34 -0.20 -5.84
C VAL A 80 -0.44 1.31 -5.76
N ALA A 81 -0.33 2.00 -6.91
CA ALA A 81 -0.41 3.45 -6.99
C ALA A 81 -1.86 3.92 -7.02
N GLN A 82 -2.10 5.17 -6.62
CA GLN A 82 -3.42 5.81 -6.57
C GLN A 82 -4.10 5.88 -7.95
N GLU A 83 -3.33 6.16 -9.01
CA GLU A 83 -3.84 6.24 -10.39
C GLU A 83 -3.12 5.23 -11.28
N THR A 84 -3.89 4.41 -11.97
CA THR A 84 -3.36 3.48 -12.98
C THR A 84 -4.27 3.56 -14.22
N GLU A 85 -4.07 4.62 -15.02
CA GLU A 85 -4.67 4.68 -16.35
C GLU A 85 -3.81 3.88 -17.33
N SER A 86 -4.39 2.84 -17.92
CA SER A 86 -3.79 2.21 -19.10
C SER A 86 -4.22 3.01 -20.32
N ARG A 87 -3.24 3.65 -21.00
CA ARG A 87 -3.49 4.34 -22.27
C ARG A 87 -3.52 3.39 -23.47
N PHE A 88 -3.17 2.13 -23.25
CA PHE A 88 -3.12 1.12 -24.30
C PHE A 88 -4.21 0.06 -24.08
N PRO A 89 -4.79 -0.48 -25.18
CA PRO A 89 -5.77 -1.55 -25.12
C PRO A 89 -5.07 -2.87 -24.75
N VAL A 90 -4.88 -3.11 -23.44
CA VAL A 90 -4.33 -4.35 -22.89
C VAL A 90 -5.43 -5.10 -22.15
N THR A 91 -5.39 -6.42 -22.22
CA THR A 91 -6.27 -7.29 -21.43
C THR A 91 -5.86 -7.31 -19.96
N VAL A 92 -6.77 -7.73 -19.08
CA VAL A 92 -6.49 -7.96 -17.66
C VAL A 92 -5.28 -8.87 -17.48
N ARG A 93 -5.23 -9.99 -18.22
CA ARG A 93 -4.14 -10.96 -18.16
C ARG A 93 -2.80 -10.34 -18.54
N GLU A 94 -2.74 -9.63 -19.65
CA GLU A 94 -1.53 -8.95 -20.11
C GLU A 94 -1.07 -7.89 -19.09
N PHE A 95 -2.03 -7.13 -18.53
CA PHE A 95 -1.70 -6.11 -17.52
C PHE A 95 -1.14 -6.74 -16.24
N VAL A 96 -1.75 -7.81 -15.72
CA VAL A 96 -1.26 -8.51 -14.52
C VAL A 96 0.12 -9.11 -14.78
N LEU A 97 0.36 -9.66 -15.95
CA LEU A 97 1.66 -10.23 -16.33
C LEU A 97 2.79 -9.19 -16.31
N THR A 98 2.50 -7.89 -16.51
CA THR A 98 3.52 -6.84 -16.33
C THR A 98 4.11 -6.79 -14.92
N GLY A 99 3.43 -7.34 -13.90
CA GLY A 99 3.97 -7.50 -12.55
C GLY A 99 5.23 -8.38 -12.50
N ARG A 100 5.48 -9.18 -13.56
CA ARG A 100 6.65 -10.07 -13.67
C ARG A 100 7.84 -9.44 -14.39
N PHE A 101 7.77 -8.19 -14.84
CA PHE A 101 8.89 -7.56 -15.57
C PHE A 101 10.23 -7.58 -14.83
N ALA A 102 10.21 -7.57 -13.49
CA ALA A 102 11.43 -7.67 -12.69
C ALA A 102 12.15 -9.03 -12.81
N TYR A 103 11.44 -10.06 -13.30
CA TYR A 103 11.96 -11.43 -13.47
C TYR A 103 12.35 -11.76 -14.91
N GLY A 104 11.92 -10.94 -15.87
CA GLY A 104 12.16 -11.16 -17.30
C GLY A 104 13.63 -11.32 -17.64
N SER A 105 13.91 -12.23 -18.60
CA SER A 105 15.23 -12.35 -19.23
C SER A 105 15.48 -11.15 -20.14
N SER A 106 16.75 -10.89 -20.49
CA SER A 106 17.15 -9.83 -21.44
C SER A 106 16.49 -9.92 -22.81
N PHE A 107 15.78 -11.01 -23.10
CA PHE A 107 15.07 -11.27 -24.37
C PHE A 107 13.56 -11.02 -24.32
N GLY A 108 12.98 -10.61 -23.15
CA GLY A 108 11.58 -10.18 -23.05
C GLY A 108 10.52 -11.30 -23.21
N TRP A 109 10.90 -12.57 -23.05
CA TRP A 109 9.95 -13.69 -23.11
C TRP A 109 9.53 -14.10 -21.69
N GLU A 110 8.22 -14.13 -21.48
CA GLU A 110 7.65 -14.66 -20.24
C GLU A 110 7.91 -16.18 -20.21
N ASN A 111 8.35 -16.69 -19.06
CA ASN A 111 8.47 -18.12 -18.84
C ASN A 111 7.18 -18.69 -18.22
N ALA A 112 7.06 -20.02 -18.18
CA ALA A 112 5.89 -20.69 -17.63
C ALA A 112 5.61 -20.26 -16.17
N GLY A 113 6.64 -20.03 -15.36
CA GLY A 113 6.51 -19.57 -13.98
C GLY A 113 5.94 -18.17 -13.86
N ASP A 114 6.23 -17.26 -14.81
CA ASP A 114 5.66 -15.90 -14.83
C ASP A 114 4.17 -15.95 -15.17
N ILE A 115 3.80 -16.80 -16.12
CA ILE A 115 2.39 -17.04 -16.49
C ILE A 115 1.63 -17.61 -15.29
N ASP A 116 2.18 -18.64 -14.64
CA ASP A 116 1.55 -19.26 -13.47
C ASP A 116 1.38 -18.28 -12.30
N ALA A 117 2.35 -17.40 -12.06
CA ALA A 117 2.25 -16.37 -11.02
C ALA A 117 1.15 -15.35 -11.34
N ALA A 118 1.04 -14.92 -12.59
CA ALA A 118 -0.03 -14.02 -13.02
C ALA A 118 -1.41 -14.66 -12.92
N GLU A 119 -1.58 -15.93 -13.33
CA GLU A 119 -2.84 -16.66 -13.24
C GLU A 119 -3.27 -16.88 -11.78
N ARG A 120 -2.33 -17.21 -10.89
CA ARG A 120 -2.62 -17.28 -9.44
C ARG A 120 -3.10 -15.93 -8.90
N ALA A 121 -2.44 -14.84 -9.24
CA ALA A 121 -2.82 -13.51 -8.78
C ALA A 121 -4.20 -13.09 -9.32
N ILE A 122 -4.54 -13.43 -10.57
CA ILE A 122 -5.86 -13.23 -11.18
C ILE A 122 -6.93 -14.01 -10.40
N ALA A 123 -6.68 -15.28 -10.09
CA ALA A 123 -7.61 -16.11 -9.35
C ALA A 123 -7.82 -15.60 -7.91
N ASP A 124 -6.74 -15.24 -7.22
CA ASP A 124 -6.77 -14.71 -5.86
C ASP A 124 -7.53 -13.38 -5.74
N CYS A 125 -7.57 -12.57 -6.80
CA CYS A 125 -8.31 -11.32 -6.88
C CYS A 125 -9.73 -11.47 -7.48
N GLU A 126 -10.22 -12.70 -7.67
CA GLU A 126 -11.55 -12.98 -8.21
C GLU A 126 -11.76 -12.38 -9.63
N LEU A 127 -10.76 -12.52 -10.51
CA LEU A 127 -10.73 -11.89 -11.84
C LEU A 127 -10.71 -12.88 -13.02
N VAL A 128 -10.85 -14.18 -12.77
CA VAL A 128 -10.70 -15.23 -13.80
C VAL A 128 -11.62 -14.98 -15.00
N GLU A 129 -12.89 -14.67 -14.78
CA GLU A 129 -13.87 -14.40 -15.83
C GLU A 129 -13.61 -13.08 -16.59
N LEU A 130 -12.80 -12.20 -16.01
CA LEU A 130 -12.44 -10.91 -16.60
C LEU A 130 -11.08 -10.95 -17.30
N SER A 131 -10.33 -12.05 -17.23
CA SER A 131 -8.93 -12.13 -17.67
C SER A 131 -8.70 -11.74 -19.12
N GLY A 132 -9.66 -12.01 -20.00
CA GLY A 132 -9.63 -11.64 -21.43
C GLY A 132 -10.21 -10.26 -21.74
N ARG A 133 -10.85 -9.55 -20.78
CA ARG A 133 -11.40 -8.21 -21.01
C ARG A 133 -10.31 -7.15 -21.11
N LEU A 134 -10.57 -6.10 -21.86
CA LEU A 134 -9.70 -4.94 -21.89
C LEU A 134 -9.80 -4.13 -20.59
N MET A 135 -8.69 -3.58 -20.12
CA MET A 135 -8.64 -2.73 -18.92
C MET A 135 -9.62 -1.56 -18.98
N ASN A 136 -9.87 -1.01 -20.18
CA ASN A 136 -10.77 0.13 -20.38
C ASN A 136 -12.26 -0.22 -20.25
N ASP A 137 -12.61 -1.51 -20.35
CA ASP A 137 -13.99 -2.00 -20.25
C ASP A 137 -14.38 -2.39 -18.82
N LEU A 138 -13.48 -2.19 -17.85
CA LEU A 138 -13.70 -2.54 -16.45
C LEU A 138 -14.31 -1.38 -15.67
N SER A 139 -15.16 -1.73 -14.69
CA SER A 139 -15.56 -0.80 -13.64
C SER A 139 -14.36 -0.35 -12.79
N GLY A 140 -14.52 0.73 -12.02
CA GLY A 140 -13.46 1.22 -11.14
C GLY A 140 -13.00 0.17 -10.13
N GLY A 141 -13.92 -0.57 -9.52
CA GLY A 141 -13.61 -1.63 -8.55
C GLY A 141 -12.91 -2.84 -9.18
N GLU A 142 -13.37 -3.28 -10.36
CA GLU A 142 -12.69 -4.35 -11.11
C GLU A 142 -11.27 -3.92 -11.50
N ARG A 143 -11.10 -2.70 -12.01
CA ARG A 143 -9.79 -2.16 -12.38
C ARG A 143 -8.84 -2.12 -11.19
N GLN A 144 -9.30 -1.69 -10.02
CA GLN A 144 -8.47 -1.63 -8.83
C GLN A 144 -8.04 -3.01 -8.34
N ARG A 145 -8.92 -4.04 -8.46
CA ARG A 145 -8.54 -5.44 -8.19
C ARG A 145 -7.48 -5.95 -9.19
N VAL A 146 -7.56 -5.54 -10.46
CA VAL A 146 -6.54 -5.88 -11.45
C VAL A 146 -5.19 -5.25 -11.10
N VAL A 147 -5.18 -3.99 -10.62
CA VAL A 147 -3.95 -3.33 -10.16
C VAL A 147 -3.35 -4.07 -8.95
N LEU A 148 -4.20 -4.51 -8.01
CA LEU A 148 -3.75 -5.36 -6.90
C LEU A 148 -3.20 -6.70 -7.42
N ALA A 149 -3.90 -7.38 -8.33
CA ALA A 149 -3.45 -8.64 -8.92
C ALA A 149 -2.07 -8.50 -9.59
N ARG A 150 -1.83 -7.41 -10.33
CA ARG A 150 -0.51 -7.09 -10.89
C ARG A 150 0.56 -6.97 -9.81
N ALA A 151 0.26 -6.28 -8.71
CA ALA A 151 1.17 -6.15 -7.58
C ALA A 151 1.46 -7.51 -6.93
N LEU A 152 0.44 -8.36 -6.74
CA LEU A 152 0.58 -9.70 -6.18
C LEU A 152 1.32 -10.67 -7.11
N ALA A 153 1.20 -10.50 -8.42
CA ALA A 153 1.93 -11.30 -9.41
C ALA A 153 3.45 -11.14 -9.29
N SER A 154 3.95 -10.03 -8.72
CA SER A 154 5.39 -9.88 -8.47
C SER A 154 5.92 -10.83 -7.40
N GLU A 155 5.04 -11.45 -6.58
CA GLU A 155 5.39 -12.34 -5.46
C GLU A 155 6.36 -11.71 -4.44
N GLY A 156 6.44 -10.38 -4.41
CA GLY A 156 7.23 -9.64 -3.43
C GLY A 156 6.59 -9.72 -2.05
N HIS A 157 7.41 -9.63 -1.00
CA HIS A 157 6.98 -9.79 0.39
C HIS A 157 6.51 -8.49 1.05
N VAL A 158 6.69 -7.35 0.39
CA VAL A 158 6.24 -6.03 0.88
C VAL A 158 5.24 -5.44 -0.10
N LEU A 159 4.08 -5.04 0.41
CA LEU A 159 3.00 -4.45 -0.36
C LEU A 159 2.79 -3.00 0.09
N LEU A 160 3.04 -2.05 -0.79
CA LEU A 160 2.84 -0.62 -0.54
C LEU A 160 1.65 -0.14 -1.36
N LEU A 161 0.58 0.32 -0.66
CA LEU A 161 -0.66 0.74 -1.30
C LEU A 161 -0.93 2.22 -1.01
N ASP A 162 -1.00 3.02 -2.07
CA ASP A 162 -1.29 4.45 -1.99
C ASP A 162 -2.75 4.69 -2.35
N GLU A 163 -3.62 4.87 -1.33
CA GLU A 163 -5.06 5.08 -1.44
C GLU A 163 -5.78 4.05 -2.34
N PRO A 164 -5.59 2.74 -2.12
CA PRO A 164 -6.08 1.70 -3.03
C PRO A 164 -7.60 1.61 -3.11
N THR A 165 -8.32 2.26 -2.20
CA THR A 165 -9.78 2.25 -2.11
C THR A 165 -10.43 3.59 -2.46
N ALA A 166 -9.66 4.57 -2.95
CA ALA A 166 -10.20 5.84 -3.38
C ALA A 166 -11.26 5.64 -4.50
N ASN A 167 -12.40 6.30 -4.35
CA ASN A 167 -13.52 6.23 -5.31
C ASN A 167 -14.17 4.84 -5.48
N LEU A 168 -13.94 3.90 -4.57
CA LEU A 168 -14.61 2.60 -4.56
C LEU A 168 -15.86 2.63 -3.67
N ASP A 169 -16.87 1.84 -4.04
CA ASP A 169 -18.00 1.56 -3.17
C ASP A 169 -17.58 0.70 -1.97
N LEU A 170 -18.45 0.61 -0.95
CA LEU A 170 -18.18 -0.09 0.30
C LEU A 170 -17.83 -1.58 0.10
N ALA A 171 -18.46 -2.25 -0.87
CA ALA A 171 -18.21 -3.66 -1.15
C ALA A 171 -16.80 -3.87 -1.70
N ASN A 172 -16.40 -3.07 -2.69
CA ASN A 172 -15.07 -3.13 -3.28
C ASN A 172 -13.97 -2.68 -2.29
N GLN A 173 -14.23 -1.68 -1.44
CA GLN A 173 -13.31 -1.29 -0.36
C GLN A 173 -13.04 -2.46 0.59
N THR A 174 -14.11 -3.09 1.11
CA THR A 174 -14.01 -4.22 2.02
C THR A 174 -13.29 -5.40 1.37
N LEU A 175 -13.61 -5.72 0.12
CA LEU A 175 -12.94 -6.78 -0.63
C LEU A 175 -11.43 -6.51 -0.78
N MET A 176 -11.05 -5.29 -1.13
CA MET A 176 -9.63 -4.90 -1.26
C MET A 176 -8.85 -5.13 0.05
N PHE A 177 -9.37 -4.64 1.17
CA PHE A 177 -8.72 -4.84 2.48
C PHE A 177 -8.68 -6.32 2.89
N ARG A 178 -9.74 -7.09 2.61
CA ARG A 178 -9.77 -8.53 2.87
C ARG A 178 -8.67 -9.27 2.09
N LEU A 179 -8.52 -8.97 0.80
CA LEU A 179 -7.47 -9.58 -0.04
C LEU A 179 -6.07 -9.28 0.50
N VAL A 180 -5.80 -8.03 0.90
CA VAL A 180 -4.52 -7.65 1.50
C VAL A 180 -4.31 -8.37 2.84
N LEU A 181 -5.34 -8.40 3.70
CA LEU A 181 -5.29 -9.08 5.00
C LEU A 181 -4.98 -10.58 4.84
N GLU A 182 -5.62 -11.25 3.88
CA GLU A 182 -5.37 -12.65 3.60
C GLU A 182 -3.94 -12.90 3.15
N ARG A 183 -3.38 -12.02 2.32
CA ARG A 183 -1.98 -12.09 1.90
C ARG A 183 -1.02 -11.94 3.08
N CYS A 184 -1.23 -10.94 3.91
CA CYS A 184 -0.40 -10.74 5.09
C CYS A 184 -0.43 -11.96 6.00
N LYS A 185 -1.63 -12.47 6.34
CA LYS A 185 -1.77 -13.58 7.30
C LYS A 185 -1.34 -14.95 6.77
N LYS A 186 -1.60 -15.25 5.49
CA LYS A 186 -1.32 -16.59 4.93
C LYS A 186 0.08 -16.74 4.34
N GLN A 187 0.72 -15.63 3.94
CA GLN A 187 1.96 -15.64 3.16
C GLN A 187 3.04 -14.70 3.71
N ASP A 188 2.88 -14.24 4.96
CA ASP A 188 3.85 -13.37 5.67
C ASP A 188 4.20 -12.08 4.92
N TYR A 189 3.27 -11.53 4.11
CA TYR A 189 3.49 -10.22 3.52
C TYR A 189 3.45 -9.14 4.59
N ALA A 190 4.31 -8.13 4.44
CA ALA A 190 4.20 -6.87 5.17
C ALA A 190 3.46 -5.86 4.29
N ALA A 191 2.42 -5.21 4.79
CA ALA A 191 1.70 -4.21 4.02
C ALA A 191 1.71 -2.83 4.68
N ALA A 192 1.89 -1.77 3.87
CA ALA A 192 1.61 -0.40 4.26
C ALA A 192 0.50 0.16 3.36
N ILE A 193 -0.56 0.68 3.96
CA ILE A 193 -1.74 1.19 3.26
C ILE A 193 -1.97 2.64 3.65
N ILE A 194 -1.87 3.56 2.69
CA ILE A 194 -2.37 4.91 2.88
C ILE A 194 -3.89 4.88 2.74
N THR A 195 -4.58 5.40 3.72
CA THR A 195 -6.04 5.57 3.68
C THR A 195 -6.48 6.85 4.37
N HIS A 196 -7.60 7.40 3.94
CA HIS A 196 -8.29 8.50 4.62
C HIS A 196 -9.42 7.99 5.53
N ASP A 197 -9.78 6.72 5.43
CA ASP A 197 -10.82 6.11 6.24
C ASP A 197 -10.23 5.56 7.55
N LEU A 198 -10.47 6.29 8.65
CA LEU A 198 -10.00 5.90 9.98
C LEU A 198 -10.70 4.63 10.50
N ASN A 199 -11.93 4.34 10.03
CA ASN A 199 -12.65 3.13 10.41
C ASN A 199 -12.06 1.90 9.72
N LEU A 200 -11.70 2.00 8.45
CA LEU A 200 -10.95 0.93 7.76
C LEU A 200 -9.57 0.72 8.40
N ALA A 201 -8.86 1.81 8.75
CA ALA A 201 -7.60 1.69 9.48
C ALA A 201 -7.79 1.00 10.83
N ALA A 202 -8.82 1.36 11.61
CA ALA A 202 -9.13 0.72 12.89
C ALA A 202 -9.48 -0.77 12.72
N GLU A 203 -10.22 -1.13 11.67
CA GLU A 203 -10.74 -2.48 11.47
C GLU A 203 -9.67 -3.46 10.97
N PHE A 204 -8.80 -3.04 10.05
CA PHE A 204 -7.90 -3.94 9.33
C PHE A 204 -6.43 -3.82 9.71
N ALA A 205 -5.97 -2.68 10.26
CA ALA A 205 -4.56 -2.50 10.56
C ALA A 205 -4.16 -3.14 11.91
N ASP A 206 -2.93 -3.64 11.96
CA ASP A 206 -2.24 -4.05 13.18
C ASP A 206 -1.51 -2.87 13.83
N GLU A 207 -1.14 -1.87 13.01
CA GLU A 207 -0.48 -0.64 13.42
C GLU A 207 -1.01 0.56 12.63
N VAL A 208 -1.12 1.70 13.29
CA VAL A 208 -1.49 2.99 12.67
C VAL A 208 -0.34 3.97 12.84
N VAL A 209 0.04 4.60 11.73
CA VAL A 209 1.01 5.69 11.66
C VAL A 209 0.28 6.97 11.26
N MET A 210 0.28 7.97 12.14
CA MET A 210 -0.29 9.29 11.85
C MET A 210 0.79 10.25 11.40
N MET A 211 0.58 10.88 10.25
CA MET A 211 1.51 11.84 9.66
C MET A 211 0.94 13.25 9.61
N ALA A 212 1.78 14.22 9.96
CA ALA A 212 1.50 15.65 9.76
C ALA A 212 2.78 16.39 9.37
N LYS A 213 2.68 17.33 8.43
CA LYS A 213 3.77 18.25 8.03
C LYS A 213 5.09 17.53 7.72
N GLY A 214 5.03 16.39 7.05
CA GLY A 214 6.20 15.60 6.66
C GLY A 214 6.83 14.77 7.79
N ARG A 215 6.17 14.61 8.92
CA ARG A 215 6.67 13.83 10.06
C ARG A 215 5.68 12.74 10.47
N ILE A 216 6.19 11.65 11.03
CA ILE A 216 5.40 10.71 11.81
C ILE A 216 5.22 11.32 13.20
N VAL A 217 3.97 11.60 13.57
CA VAL A 217 3.64 12.24 14.87
C VAL A 217 3.24 11.20 15.90
N HIS A 218 2.45 10.21 15.49
CA HIS A 218 2.02 9.12 16.35
C HIS A 218 2.15 7.79 15.58
N SER A 219 2.56 6.73 16.28
CA SER A 219 2.53 5.35 15.76
C SER A 219 2.27 4.36 16.88
N GLY A 220 1.55 3.29 16.57
CA GLY A 220 1.21 2.23 17.53
C GLY A 220 -0.06 1.49 17.15
N LYS A 221 -0.65 0.77 18.09
CA LYS A 221 -1.87 0.02 17.86
C LYS A 221 -3.07 0.95 17.57
N PRO A 222 -4.02 0.54 16.71
CA PRO A 222 -5.17 1.36 16.38
C PRO A 222 -5.92 1.91 17.59
N GLU A 223 -6.16 1.09 18.62
CA GLU A 223 -6.87 1.46 19.85
C GLU A 223 -6.15 2.51 20.71
N GLU A 224 -4.83 2.63 20.57
CA GLU A 224 -4.01 3.61 21.29
C GLU A 224 -3.90 4.92 20.51
N ILE A 225 -3.75 4.82 19.19
CA ILE A 225 -3.44 5.94 18.30
C ILE A 225 -4.69 6.66 17.82
N LEU A 226 -5.78 5.93 17.52
CA LEU A 226 -7.04 6.49 17.06
C LEU A 226 -7.88 7.01 18.26
N ASN A 227 -7.41 8.04 18.92
CA ASN A 227 -8.13 8.75 19.99
C ASN A 227 -8.52 10.17 19.57
N ALA A 228 -9.48 10.78 20.28
CA ALA A 228 -10.02 12.09 19.92
C ALA A 228 -8.96 13.20 19.89
N ALA A 229 -7.98 13.16 20.81
CA ALA A 229 -6.92 14.17 20.88
C ALA A 229 -6.00 14.11 19.65
N ASN A 230 -5.52 12.92 19.27
CA ASN A 230 -4.66 12.72 18.12
C ASN A 230 -5.40 13.04 16.80
N ILE A 231 -6.67 12.61 16.68
CA ILE A 231 -7.49 12.91 15.50
C ILE A 231 -7.71 14.41 15.36
N ARG A 232 -8.02 15.11 16.46
CA ARG A 232 -8.15 16.57 16.46
C ARG A 232 -6.83 17.25 16.07
N GLU A 233 -5.72 16.80 16.61
CA GLU A 233 -4.39 17.35 16.31
C GLU A 233 -4.05 17.25 14.81
N ILE A 234 -4.29 16.08 14.20
CA ILE A 234 -3.86 15.79 12.81
C ILE A 234 -4.87 16.30 11.78
N PHE A 235 -6.18 16.18 12.05
CA PHE A 235 -7.23 16.46 11.07
C PHE A 235 -8.02 17.73 11.36
N ASN A 236 -7.83 18.33 12.55
CA ASN A 236 -8.56 19.52 13.03
C ASN A 236 -10.09 19.31 13.00
N VAL A 237 -10.57 18.14 13.41
CA VAL A 237 -11.99 17.78 13.51
C VAL A 237 -12.29 17.20 14.88
N GLU A 238 -13.53 17.44 15.37
CA GLU A 238 -14.05 16.78 16.56
C GLU A 238 -14.66 15.43 16.17
N VAL A 239 -14.45 14.42 17.01
CA VAL A 239 -14.97 13.07 16.76
C VAL A 239 -15.52 12.46 18.05
N LEU A 240 -16.55 11.63 17.89
CA LEU A 240 -16.96 10.67 18.90
C LEU A 240 -16.31 9.34 18.62
N LEU A 241 -15.83 8.71 19.68
CA LEU A 241 -15.22 7.39 19.61
C LEU A 241 -16.08 6.42 20.40
N ASP A 242 -16.48 5.35 19.74
CA ASP A 242 -17.12 4.20 20.35
C ASP A 242 -16.51 2.90 19.83
N ARG A 243 -17.16 1.78 20.04
CA ARG A 243 -16.70 0.48 19.54
C ARG A 243 -17.67 -0.08 18.53
N ASN A 244 -17.12 -0.61 17.44
CA ASN A 244 -17.89 -1.41 16.49
C ASN A 244 -18.50 -2.61 17.23
N PRO A 245 -19.83 -2.76 17.29
CA PRO A 245 -20.48 -3.83 18.06
C PRO A 245 -20.17 -5.22 17.53
N SER A 246 -19.74 -5.34 16.26
CA SER A 246 -19.41 -6.63 15.62
C SER A 246 -17.97 -7.05 15.89
N SER A 247 -17.00 -6.16 15.73
CA SER A 247 -15.56 -6.46 15.85
C SER A 247 -14.96 -6.06 17.19
N GLY A 248 -15.62 -5.17 17.95
CA GLY A 248 -15.11 -4.59 19.18
C GLY A 248 -14.01 -3.53 18.99
N LYS A 249 -13.63 -3.25 17.75
CA LYS A 249 -12.57 -2.30 17.40
C LYS A 249 -13.08 -0.85 17.49
N ALA A 250 -12.16 0.11 17.52
CA ALA A 250 -12.49 1.53 17.59
C ALA A 250 -13.32 1.94 16.36
N ARG A 251 -14.37 2.75 16.60
CA ARG A 251 -15.16 3.38 15.55
C ARG A 251 -15.13 4.89 15.75
N VAL A 252 -14.79 5.58 14.67
CA VAL A 252 -14.67 7.05 14.61
C VAL A 252 -15.92 7.61 13.94
N THR A 253 -16.64 8.48 14.63
CA THR A 253 -17.79 9.20 14.10
C THR A 253 -17.50 10.69 14.13
N GLN A 254 -17.52 11.34 12.96
CA GLN A 254 -17.28 12.78 12.86
C GLN A 254 -18.47 13.57 13.45
N VAL A 255 -18.15 14.61 14.22
CA VAL A 255 -19.14 15.55 14.78
C VAL A 255 -19.16 16.80 13.91
N TYR A 256 -20.37 17.29 13.55
CA TYR A 256 -20.57 18.48 12.73
C TYR A 256 -21.05 19.65 13.56
#